data_13986d74ba97cb26220709fcdfab9268
#
_entry.id   13986d74ba97cb26220709fcdfab9268
#
_cell.length_a   1.000
_cell.length_b   1.000
_cell.length_c   1.000
_cell.angle_alpha   90.00
_cell.angle_beta   90.00
_cell.angle_gamma   90.00
#
_symmetry.space_group_name_H-M   'P 1'
#
loop_
_entity.id
_entity.type
_entity.pdbx_description
1 polymer ?
#
loop_
_entity_poly.entity_id
_entity_poly.type
_entity_poly.pdbx_seq_one_letter_code
_entity_poly.pdbx_strand_id
1 'polypeptide(L)'
;MKRLWNYIKRFFERLKSYISPVFIMLLVASFTLWYIAKLNYNYTTELDVKIRIGDSRFSVPCVVEGKGTNLFGYVLSTSRLNIPLSELEYSVMREVTELSSVPSDKMRLHIKPESLKNAISVRLSDINIRSFGSIPDIEVPKQLE
;
A
#
# COMPACT_ATOMS: atom_id res chain seq x y z
N MET A 1 25.93 21.50 9.40
CA MET A 1 25.75 20.84 8.09
C MET A 1 26.85 21.13 7.08
N LYS A 2 27.35 22.38 6.90
CA LYS A 2 28.39 22.73 5.92
C LYS A 2 29.76 22.03 6.13
N ARG A 3 30.14 21.73 7.37
CA ARG A 3 31.42 21.05 7.68
C ARG A 3 31.42 19.58 7.22
N LEU A 4 30.35 18.85 7.45
CA LEU A 4 30.17 17.45 6.99
C LEU A 4 30.24 17.36 5.46
N TRP A 5 29.60 18.30 4.76
CA TRP A 5 29.62 18.38 3.31
C TRP A 5 31.04 18.57 2.74
N ASN A 6 31.87 19.41 3.40
CA ASN A 6 33.24 19.63 2.97
C ASN A 6 34.13 18.39 3.21
N TYR A 7 33.89 17.62 4.29
CA TYR A 7 34.61 16.36 4.52
C TYR A 7 34.25 15.31 3.47
N ILE A 8 32.98 15.19 3.15
CA ILE A 8 32.49 14.27 2.12
C ILE A 8 33.11 14.66 0.75
N LYS A 9 33.10 15.94 0.39
CA LYS A 9 33.66 16.41 -0.86
C LYS A 9 35.17 16.12 -0.97
N ARG A 10 35.94 16.38 0.06
CA ARG A 10 37.40 16.08 0.10
C ARG A 10 37.66 14.57 0.06
N PHE A 11 36.81 13.77 0.69
CA PHE A 11 36.89 12.32 0.62
C PHE A 11 36.66 11.81 -0.80
N PHE A 12 35.63 12.33 -1.48
CA PHE A 12 35.33 11.99 -2.88
C PHE A 12 36.42 12.45 -3.84
N GLU A 13 37.02 13.63 -3.64
CA GLU A 13 38.15 14.14 -4.46
C GLU A 13 39.39 13.26 -4.33
N ARG A 14 39.71 12.80 -3.13
CA ARG A 14 40.80 11.84 -2.90
C ARG A 14 40.49 10.47 -3.49
N LEU A 15 39.26 9.98 -3.31
CA LEU A 15 38.80 8.70 -3.86
C LEU A 15 38.91 8.68 -5.39
N LYS A 16 38.51 9.77 -6.03
CA LYS A 16 38.57 9.94 -7.49
C LYS A 16 39.99 9.88 -8.05
N SER A 17 41.00 10.29 -7.24
CA SER A 17 42.43 10.25 -7.65
C SER A 17 43.00 8.84 -7.60
N TYR A 18 42.48 7.95 -6.73
CA TYR A 18 43.01 6.61 -6.54
C TYR A 18 42.19 5.50 -7.24
N ILE A 19 40.93 5.80 -7.57
CA ILE A 19 40.03 4.79 -8.17
C ILE A 19 39.83 5.07 -9.65
N SER A 20 40.14 4.09 -10.48
CA SER A 20 39.88 4.17 -11.92
C SER A 20 38.37 4.38 -12.18
N PRO A 21 38.00 5.29 -13.10
CA PRO A 21 36.59 5.48 -13.49
C PRO A 21 35.95 4.18 -14.01
N VAL A 22 36.73 3.28 -14.59
CA VAL A 22 36.28 1.96 -15.03
C VAL A 22 35.86 1.10 -13.83
N PHE A 23 36.60 1.16 -12.72
CA PHE A 23 36.24 0.42 -11.52
C PHE A 23 34.89 0.89 -10.95
N ILE A 24 34.67 2.21 -10.90
CA ILE A 24 33.39 2.76 -10.42
C ILE A 24 32.24 2.32 -11.33
N MET A 25 32.45 2.35 -12.64
CA MET A 25 31.44 1.90 -13.60
C MET A 25 31.08 0.44 -13.42
N LEU A 26 32.07 -0.43 -13.25
CA LEU A 26 31.86 -1.85 -12.99
C LEU A 26 31.17 -2.10 -11.64
N LEU A 27 31.54 -1.34 -10.61
CA LEU A 27 30.89 -1.41 -9.30
C LEU A 27 29.40 -1.06 -9.39
N VAL A 28 29.08 0.06 -10.06
CA VAL A 28 27.69 0.50 -10.27
C VAL A 28 26.91 -0.54 -11.08
N ALA A 29 27.52 -1.05 -12.16
CA ALA A 29 26.88 -2.08 -12.98
C ALA A 29 26.60 -3.36 -12.17
N SER A 30 27.58 -3.83 -11.39
CA SER A 30 27.43 -4.99 -10.52
C SER A 30 26.33 -4.80 -9.48
N PHE A 31 26.32 -3.62 -8.83
CA PHE A 31 25.30 -3.29 -7.84
C PHE A 31 23.89 -3.24 -8.47
N THR A 32 23.78 -2.68 -9.67
CA THR A 32 22.51 -2.60 -10.40
C THR A 32 22.00 -4.00 -10.75
N LEU A 33 22.85 -4.87 -11.26
CA LEU A 33 22.50 -6.25 -11.57
C LEU A 33 22.08 -7.04 -10.32
N TRP A 34 22.82 -6.86 -9.22
CA TRP A 34 22.47 -7.47 -7.95
C TRP A 34 21.10 -6.97 -7.44
N TYR A 35 20.84 -5.68 -7.55
CA TYR A 35 19.57 -5.08 -7.13
C TYR A 35 18.39 -5.59 -7.96
N ILE A 36 18.55 -5.68 -9.29
CA ILE A 36 17.53 -6.25 -10.18
C ILE A 36 17.27 -7.73 -9.83
N ALA A 37 18.33 -8.50 -9.58
CA ALA A 37 18.19 -9.89 -9.18
C ALA A 37 17.41 -10.00 -7.85
N LYS A 38 17.71 -9.15 -6.87
CA LYS A 38 16.99 -9.10 -5.59
C LYS A 38 15.51 -8.77 -5.77
N LEU A 39 15.16 -7.82 -6.61
CA LEU A 39 13.76 -7.44 -6.86
C LEU A 39 12.94 -8.56 -7.50
N ASN A 40 13.56 -9.57 -8.10
CA ASN A 40 12.87 -10.71 -8.68
C ASN A 40 12.43 -11.77 -7.67
N TYR A 41 12.90 -11.70 -6.42
CA TYR A 41 12.46 -12.62 -5.37
C TYR A 41 11.06 -12.24 -4.87
N ASN A 42 10.34 -13.25 -4.36
CA ASN A 42 9.09 -13.05 -3.68
C ASN A 42 9.34 -12.57 -2.25
N TYR A 43 8.62 -11.55 -1.86
CA TYR A 43 8.65 -10.98 -0.51
C TYR A 43 7.26 -11.00 0.09
N THR A 44 7.21 -11.21 1.41
CA THR A 44 6.02 -11.02 2.19
C THR A 44 6.22 -9.75 3.03
N THR A 45 5.31 -8.80 2.89
CA THR A 45 5.39 -7.53 3.61
C THR A 45 4.00 -7.02 3.99
N GLU A 46 3.94 -6.16 5.00
CA GLU A 46 2.72 -5.45 5.35
C GLU A 46 2.62 -4.17 4.53
N LEU A 47 1.47 -3.97 3.91
CA LEU A 47 1.15 -2.79 3.14
C LEU A 47 -0.22 -2.24 3.55
N ASP A 48 -0.28 -0.93 3.71
CA ASP A 48 -1.54 -0.21 3.90
C ASP A 48 -2.22 0.02 2.55
N VAL A 49 -3.23 -0.78 2.26
CA VAL A 49 -4.03 -0.63 1.04
C VAL A 49 -5.05 0.47 1.24
N LYS A 50 -4.89 1.56 0.51
CA LYS A 50 -5.80 2.70 0.54
C LYS A 50 -7.02 2.41 -0.33
N ILE A 51 -8.19 2.35 0.28
CA ILE A 51 -9.45 2.00 -0.37
C ILE A 51 -10.37 3.21 -0.35
N ARG A 52 -11.11 3.38 -1.44
CA ARG A 52 -12.21 4.32 -1.56
C ARG A 52 -13.46 3.57 -1.96
N ILE A 53 -14.51 3.70 -1.14
CA ILE A 53 -15.84 3.14 -1.43
C ILE A 53 -16.84 4.32 -1.37
N GLY A 54 -17.33 4.74 -2.53
CA GLY A 54 -18.12 5.97 -2.63
C GLY A 54 -17.34 7.18 -2.12
N ASP A 55 -17.86 7.83 -1.07
CA ASP A 55 -17.19 8.98 -0.42
C ASP A 55 -16.29 8.59 0.74
N SER A 56 -16.43 7.38 1.25
CA SER A 56 -15.64 6.87 2.36
C SER A 56 -14.22 6.48 1.92
N ARG A 57 -13.22 6.91 2.71
CA ARG A 57 -11.80 6.64 2.46
C ARG A 57 -11.19 6.05 3.72
N PHE A 58 -10.59 4.90 3.59
CA PHE A 58 -9.89 4.24 4.69
C PHE A 58 -8.70 3.43 4.17
N SER A 59 -7.82 3.03 5.08
CA SER A 59 -6.73 2.12 4.76
C SER A 59 -6.90 0.84 5.56
N VAL A 60 -6.58 -0.27 4.91
CA VAL A 60 -6.60 -1.59 5.54
C VAL A 60 -5.18 -2.15 5.50
N PRO A 61 -4.60 -2.46 6.66
CA PRO A 61 -3.31 -3.13 6.69
C PRO A 61 -3.47 -4.56 6.17
N CYS A 62 -2.71 -4.91 5.15
CA CYS A 62 -2.74 -6.21 4.50
C CYS A 62 -1.36 -6.82 4.49
N VAL A 63 -1.26 -8.10 4.82
CA VAL A 63 -0.05 -8.87 4.57
C VAL A 63 -0.13 -9.40 3.15
N VAL A 64 0.79 -8.94 2.33
CA VAL A 64 0.84 -9.25 0.90
C VAL A 64 2.12 -10.00 0.54
N GLU A 65 2.02 -10.86 -0.44
CA GLU A 65 3.15 -11.60 -1.01
C GLU A 65 3.20 -11.35 -2.51
N GLY A 66 4.37 -11.00 -3.00
CA GLY A 66 4.59 -10.78 -4.42
C GLY A 66 6.05 -10.55 -4.76
N LYS A 67 6.33 -10.44 -6.05
CA LYS A 67 7.68 -10.07 -6.50
C LYS A 67 8.02 -8.66 -6.01
N GLY A 68 9.27 -8.46 -5.61
CA GLY A 68 9.74 -7.16 -5.13
C GLY A 68 9.49 -6.03 -6.12
N THR A 69 9.56 -6.27 -7.44
CA THR A 69 9.23 -5.30 -8.49
C THR A 69 7.79 -4.81 -8.41
N ASN A 70 6.83 -5.73 -8.20
CA ASN A 70 5.42 -5.41 -8.15
C ASN A 70 5.05 -4.69 -6.84
N LEU A 71 5.60 -5.16 -5.72
CA LEU A 71 5.44 -4.52 -4.42
C LEU A 71 6.01 -3.10 -4.41
N PHE A 72 7.20 -2.91 -4.98
CA PHE A 72 7.83 -1.60 -5.09
C PHE A 72 7.03 -0.67 -6.00
N GLY A 73 6.55 -1.17 -7.14
CA GLY A 73 5.68 -0.42 -8.05
C GLY A 73 4.40 0.05 -7.36
N TYR A 74 3.77 -0.80 -6.56
CA TYR A 74 2.58 -0.44 -5.80
C TYR A 74 2.85 0.65 -4.74
N VAL A 75 3.93 0.50 -3.97
CA VAL A 75 4.32 1.49 -2.94
C VAL A 75 4.61 2.85 -3.57
N LEU A 76 5.29 2.91 -4.70
CA LEU A 76 5.59 4.15 -5.40
C LEU A 76 4.35 4.79 -6.04
N SER A 77 3.46 3.97 -6.58
CA SER A 77 2.26 4.44 -7.28
C SER A 77 1.26 5.12 -6.36
N THR A 78 1.30 4.87 -5.04
CA THR A 78 0.33 5.39 -4.05
C THR A 78 -1.12 5.26 -4.51
N SER A 79 -1.40 4.26 -5.34
CA SER A 79 -2.69 4.08 -5.99
C SER A 79 -3.78 3.80 -4.95
N ARG A 80 -4.84 4.58 -5.02
CA ARG A 80 -6.06 4.32 -4.25
C ARG A 80 -6.93 3.37 -5.06
N LEU A 81 -7.34 2.27 -4.45
CA LEU A 81 -8.26 1.34 -5.06
C LEU A 81 -9.69 1.89 -4.91
N ASN A 82 -10.31 2.20 -6.03
CA ASN A 82 -11.73 2.56 -6.05
C ASN A 82 -12.55 1.29 -6.24
N ILE A 83 -13.31 0.92 -5.20
CA ILE A 83 -14.14 -0.29 -5.20
C ILE A 83 -15.60 0.18 -5.11
N PRO A 84 -16.41 -0.09 -6.13
CA PRO A 84 -17.84 0.25 -6.06
C PRO A 84 -18.53 -0.67 -5.05
N LEU A 85 -19.51 -0.13 -4.33
CA LEU A 85 -20.26 -0.85 -3.30
C LEU A 85 -21.01 -2.08 -3.88
N SER A 86 -21.36 -2.04 -5.16
CA SER A 86 -22.02 -3.13 -5.88
C SER A 86 -21.22 -4.43 -5.99
N GLU A 87 -19.90 -4.36 -5.85
CA GLU A 87 -19.01 -5.52 -5.89
C GLU A 87 -18.75 -6.12 -4.50
N LEU A 88 -19.26 -5.48 -3.45
CA LEU A 88 -19.00 -5.88 -2.07
C LEU A 88 -20.24 -6.49 -1.44
N GLU A 89 -20.04 -7.60 -0.74
CA GLU A 89 -21.03 -8.12 0.17
C GLU A 89 -20.93 -7.42 1.51
N TYR A 90 -22.03 -6.84 1.95
CA TYR A 90 -22.10 -6.11 3.21
C TYR A 90 -23.33 -6.49 4.02
N SER A 91 -23.24 -6.35 5.34
CA SER A 91 -24.39 -6.43 6.23
C SER A 91 -24.70 -5.05 6.79
N VAL A 92 -25.98 -4.71 6.81
CA VAL A 92 -26.43 -3.44 7.37
C VAL A 92 -26.71 -3.64 8.85
N MET A 93 -25.90 -3.02 9.70
CA MET A 93 -26.18 -2.94 11.13
C MET A 93 -27.00 -1.69 11.40
N ARG A 94 -28.28 -1.88 11.77
CA ARG A 94 -29.09 -0.79 12.34
C ARG A 94 -28.76 -0.73 13.82
N GLU A 95 -28.10 0.33 14.25
CA GLU A 95 -27.95 0.63 15.65
C GLU A 95 -29.30 1.17 16.17
N VAL A 96 -30.10 0.28 16.76
CA VAL A 96 -31.27 0.70 17.55
C VAL A 96 -30.75 1.16 18.90
N THR A 97 -30.28 2.39 18.97
CA THR A 97 -29.93 3.01 20.25
C THR A 97 -31.24 3.46 20.89
N GLU A 98 -31.75 2.65 21.81
CA GLU A 98 -33.00 2.91 22.57
C GLU A 98 -32.94 4.21 23.43
N LEU A 99 -31.82 4.92 23.47
CA LEU A 99 -31.63 6.07 24.37
C LEU A 99 -31.52 7.44 23.67
N SER A 100 -31.60 7.53 22.36
CA SER A 100 -31.53 8.84 21.66
C SER A 100 -32.72 8.99 20.73
N SER A 101 -33.61 9.90 21.07
CA SER A 101 -34.79 10.31 20.30
C SER A 101 -34.48 11.07 18.99
N VAL A 102 -33.24 10.95 18.48
CA VAL A 102 -32.86 11.51 17.19
C VAL A 102 -32.55 10.33 16.26
N PRO A 103 -33.34 10.10 15.21
CA PRO A 103 -33.00 9.10 14.21
C PRO A 103 -31.68 9.52 13.55
N SER A 104 -30.59 8.82 13.87
CA SER A 104 -29.34 9.04 13.14
C SER A 104 -29.55 8.49 11.73
N ASP A 105 -29.57 9.39 10.75
CA ASP A 105 -29.77 9.11 9.32
C ASP A 105 -28.55 8.40 8.68
N LYS A 106 -27.75 7.75 9.52
CA LYS A 106 -26.52 7.07 9.12
C LYS A 106 -26.67 5.56 9.28
N MET A 107 -26.43 4.85 8.20
CA MET A 107 -26.34 3.40 8.20
C MET A 107 -24.87 2.99 8.36
N ARG A 108 -24.58 2.07 9.28
CA ARG A 108 -23.26 1.41 9.35
C ARG A 108 -23.26 0.16 8.50
N LEU A 109 -22.37 0.13 7.54
CA LEU A 109 -22.15 -1.03 6.69
C LEU A 109 -20.94 -1.80 7.20
N HIS A 110 -21.18 -3.04 7.58
CA HIS A 110 -20.12 -3.98 7.89
C HIS A 110 -19.78 -4.79 6.63
N ILE A 111 -18.60 -4.56 6.07
CA ILE A 111 -18.15 -5.24 4.87
C ILE A 111 -17.58 -6.61 5.23
N LYS A 112 -18.02 -7.65 4.52
CA LYS A 112 -17.46 -8.99 4.68
C LYS A 112 -16.01 -9.03 4.22
N PRO A 113 -15.06 -9.49 5.05
CA PRO A 113 -13.63 -9.53 4.71
C PRO A 113 -13.33 -10.30 3.43
N GLU A 114 -14.01 -11.40 3.19
CA GLU A 114 -13.84 -12.25 1.99
C GLU A 114 -14.17 -11.51 0.69
N SER A 115 -15.26 -10.74 0.70
CA SER A 115 -15.70 -9.97 -0.45
C SER A 115 -14.69 -8.86 -0.78
N LEU A 116 -14.21 -8.15 0.24
CA LEU A 116 -13.19 -7.12 0.09
C LEU A 116 -11.87 -7.72 -0.41
N LYS A 117 -11.48 -8.89 0.11
CA LYS A 117 -10.31 -9.64 -0.36
C LYS A 117 -10.39 -9.92 -1.85
N ASN A 118 -11.51 -10.48 -2.30
CA ASN A 118 -11.69 -10.81 -3.71
C ASN A 118 -11.63 -9.56 -4.59
N ALA A 119 -12.32 -8.49 -4.19
CA ALA A 119 -12.32 -7.22 -4.93
C ALA A 119 -10.93 -6.58 -5.05
N ILE A 120 -10.10 -6.68 -4.00
CA ILE A 120 -8.72 -6.18 -4.02
C ILE A 120 -7.83 -7.11 -4.86
N SER A 121 -7.96 -8.44 -4.71
CA SER A 121 -7.14 -9.41 -5.44
C SER A 121 -7.33 -9.33 -6.95
N VAL A 122 -8.53 -9.04 -7.43
CA VAL A 122 -8.80 -8.82 -8.86
C VAL A 122 -8.05 -7.59 -9.38
N ARG A 123 -7.91 -6.54 -8.55
CA ARG A 123 -7.24 -5.28 -8.94
C ARG A 123 -5.72 -5.33 -8.75
N LEU A 124 -5.26 -6.17 -7.83
CA LEU A 124 -3.85 -6.42 -7.53
C LEU A 124 -3.45 -7.82 -8.01
N SER A 125 -3.65 -8.10 -9.29
CA SER A 125 -3.42 -9.44 -9.88
C SER A 125 -2.03 -10.01 -9.67
N ASP A 126 -1.03 -9.13 -9.53
CA ASP A 126 0.38 -9.50 -9.37
C ASP A 126 0.83 -9.63 -7.90
N ILE A 127 -0.08 -9.39 -6.96
CA ILE A 127 0.19 -9.41 -5.51
C ILE A 127 -0.83 -10.32 -4.84
N ASN A 128 -0.36 -11.31 -4.09
CA ASN A 128 -1.21 -12.23 -3.35
C ASN A 128 -1.45 -11.71 -1.93
N ILE A 129 -2.72 -11.61 -1.52
CA ILE A 129 -3.09 -11.17 -0.19
C ILE A 129 -3.18 -12.38 0.74
N ARG A 130 -2.32 -12.44 1.74
CA ARG A 130 -2.25 -13.52 2.72
C ARG A 130 -3.24 -13.32 3.86
N SER A 131 -3.25 -12.11 4.43
CA SER A 131 -4.16 -11.77 5.54
C SER A 131 -4.56 -10.30 5.50
N PHE A 132 -5.69 -10.00 6.14
CA PHE A 132 -6.19 -8.65 6.35
C PHE A 132 -6.14 -8.30 7.83
N GLY A 133 -5.91 -7.01 8.10
CA GLY A 133 -6.17 -6.43 9.41
C GLY A 133 -7.65 -6.10 9.62
N SER A 134 -7.92 -5.31 10.65
CA SER A 134 -9.28 -4.87 10.95
C SER A 134 -9.82 -3.96 9.85
N ILE A 135 -11.02 -4.26 9.38
CA ILE A 135 -11.75 -3.42 8.44
C ILE A 135 -12.64 -2.49 9.27
N PRO A 136 -12.53 -1.16 9.11
CA PRO A 136 -13.42 -0.24 9.79
C PRO A 136 -14.83 -0.31 9.23
N ASP A 137 -15.83 -0.13 10.07
CA ASP A 137 -17.21 0.02 9.63
C ASP A 137 -17.36 1.34 8.85
N ILE A 138 -18.12 1.29 7.76
CA ILE A 138 -18.33 2.46 6.89
C ILE A 138 -19.67 3.09 7.21
N GLU A 139 -19.67 4.38 7.52
CA GLU A 139 -20.89 5.17 7.61
C GLU A 139 -21.28 5.67 6.22
N VAL A 140 -22.46 5.31 5.77
CA VAL A 140 -23.01 5.77 4.48
C VAL A 140 -24.30 6.53 4.73
N PRO A 141 -24.47 7.73 4.13
CA PRO A 141 -25.75 8.44 4.19
C PRO A 141 -26.83 7.62 3.47
N LYS A 142 -28.06 7.66 3.99
CA LYS A 142 -29.23 6.85 3.57
C LYS A 142 -29.71 7.11 2.13
N GLN A 143 -29.03 7.87 1.29
CA GLN A 143 -29.47 8.30 -0.04
C GLN A 143 -29.00 7.40 -1.21
N LEU A 144 -28.75 6.13 -0.98
CA LEU A 144 -28.42 5.18 -2.05
C LEU A 144 -29.56 4.15 -2.24
N GLU A 145 -30.78 4.61 -2.41
CA GLU A 145 -31.84 3.87 -3.11
C GLU A 145 -32.02 4.42 -4.51
#